data_9e7f50e49f168c2f5351957c6f51016a
#
_entry.id   9e7f50e49f168c2f5351957c6f51016a
#
_cell.length_a   1.000
_cell.length_b   1.000
_cell.length_c   1.000
_cell.angle_alpha   90.00
_cell.angle_beta   90.00
_cell.angle_gamma   90.00
#
_symmetry.space_group_name_H-M   'P 1'
#
loop_
_entity.id
_entity.type
_entity.pdbx_description
1 polymer ?
#
loop_
_entity_poly.entity_id
_entity_poly.type
_entity_poly.pdbx_seq_one_letter_code
_entity_poly.pdbx_strand_id
1 'polypeptide(L)'
;DGVGILTQVPHRYFAKACKALGIELPGEREYGVGMFFFPQGELQRRQAMKMFEVIVQKEGLGFLGWREVPVAANVLGSKARACMPAIWQGFVQKPAGVAPGLAFDRRLYVVRRVFEQSSPASYVCSLSSRTIVYKGMFLVGQLRTFFDDLRAPEYESALAIVHSRFSTNTEPSWQRAHPNRLIAHNGEINTIRGNVNKMLAREETMHTEAFGGDLARVLPVVNSEGSDSAMLDNALEFLMMSGMELPLAVTVTLPEPWAHNDTLSRQRRDFYQYYATMMEPWDGPAALLFSDGDVLGAALDRNGLRPARYCVTDDGRLILASETGVLELDERRILRKGRLHPGKMLLADLTKGELLDDDAVRERYAAQCPYGEWLDQNLLRLRDVKVPNQKVPALPRAESARLQRAFGYTYEEYRDSVLAMALNGAAPIGALREKIVTSTAVYVGKNGDLLEQNAENCRVLKIDHPILSDLDLLKIKAMNRPGFRVVCVSILHYKGTPLKTALEHLFVEVDKAYRNGANVLILSDRGVDESRVAIPSLLAVSAVHQHLVKTKKCTALSLILESGEPREVHHFATLLGYGACAVNPYLAHACIAELTEDGLLEKDYYAAVQDYD
;
A
#
# COMPACT_ATOMS: atom_id res chain seq x y z
N ASP A 1 25.52 8.30 -6.79
CA ASP A 1 24.37 7.41 -6.99
C ASP A 1 24.28 6.39 -5.85
N GLY A 2 23.12 5.72 -5.75
CA GLY A 2 22.91 4.60 -4.85
C GLY A 2 22.96 3.30 -5.62
N VAL A 3 23.82 2.39 -5.18
CA VAL A 3 23.99 1.09 -5.84
C VAL A 3 23.96 -0.02 -4.80
N GLY A 4 23.41 -1.16 -5.18
CA GLY A 4 23.45 -2.33 -4.32
C GLY A 4 23.02 -3.60 -5.02
N ILE A 5 23.21 -4.69 -4.30
CA ILE A 5 22.89 -6.05 -4.70
C ILE A 5 22.25 -6.82 -3.53
N LEU A 6 21.19 -7.54 -3.82
CA LEU A 6 20.62 -8.57 -2.96
C LEU A 6 20.98 -9.93 -3.53
N THR A 7 21.50 -10.81 -2.69
CA THR A 7 21.86 -12.19 -3.06
C THR A 7 21.34 -13.16 -2.00
N GLN A 8 21.40 -14.44 -2.28
CA GLN A 8 21.31 -15.44 -1.21
C GLN A 8 22.50 -15.33 -0.29
N VAL A 9 22.36 -15.81 0.96
CA VAL A 9 23.45 -15.90 1.93
C VAL A 9 24.53 -16.86 1.40
N PRO A 10 25.75 -16.36 1.10
CA PRO A 10 26.82 -17.20 0.54
C PRO A 10 27.49 -18.04 1.64
N HIS A 11 26.88 -19.18 2.00
CA HIS A 11 27.32 -19.98 3.13
C HIS A 11 28.80 -20.38 3.08
N ARG A 12 29.29 -20.85 1.92
CA ARG A 12 30.70 -21.25 1.75
C ARG A 12 31.67 -20.12 2.07
N TYR A 13 31.33 -18.92 1.61
CA TYR A 13 32.10 -17.71 1.89
C TYR A 13 32.10 -17.39 3.39
N PHE A 14 30.92 -17.29 4.03
CA PHE A 14 30.84 -16.93 5.44
C PHE A 14 31.42 -17.99 6.37
N ALA A 15 31.27 -19.28 6.08
CA ALA A 15 31.91 -20.35 6.85
C ALA A 15 33.44 -20.17 6.91
N LYS A 16 34.07 -19.79 5.77
CA LYS A 16 35.50 -19.51 5.70
C LYS A 16 35.86 -18.22 6.43
N ALA A 17 35.16 -17.12 6.13
CA ALA A 17 35.46 -15.81 6.68
C ALA A 17 35.25 -15.72 8.20
N CYS A 18 34.19 -16.33 8.73
CA CYS A 18 33.88 -16.37 10.15
C CYS A 18 34.86 -17.28 10.93
N LYS A 19 35.23 -18.42 10.37
CA LYS A 19 36.22 -19.33 10.97
C LYS A 19 37.54 -18.62 11.22
N ALA A 20 37.97 -17.74 10.31
CA ALA A 20 39.19 -16.94 10.47
C ALA A 20 39.12 -15.95 11.67
N LEU A 21 37.90 -15.63 12.14
CA LEU A 21 37.63 -14.75 13.28
C LEU A 21 37.27 -15.54 14.56
N GLY A 22 37.35 -16.87 14.53
CA GLY A 22 36.97 -17.72 15.65
C GLY A 22 35.44 -17.86 15.82
N ILE A 23 34.65 -17.51 14.82
CA ILE A 23 33.21 -17.67 14.82
C ILE A 23 32.87 -18.95 14.05
N GLU A 24 32.35 -19.96 14.77
CA GLU A 24 31.89 -21.20 14.15
C GLU A 24 30.43 -21.05 13.73
N LEU A 25 30.18 -21.10 12.41
CA LEU A 25 28.84 -21.08 11.86
C LEU A 25 28.27 -22.50 11.77
N PRO A 26 26.98 -22.68 12.13
CA PRO A 26 26.28 -23.94 11.86
C PRO A 26 26.08 -24.15 10.34
N GLY A 27 25.35 -25.20 9.95
CA GLY A 27 25.05 -25.48 8.56
C GLY A 27 24.30 -24.36 7.84
N GLU A 28 24.21 -24.47 6.53
CA GLU A 28 23.45 -23.54 5.70
C GLU A 28 22.00 -23.42 6.19
N ARG A 29 21.46 -22.18 6.24
CA ARG A 29 20.12 -21.84 6.75
C ARG A 29 19.87 -22.12 8.25
N GLU A 30 20.89 -22.58 8.98
CA GLU A 30 20.82 -22.76 10.44
C GLU A 30 21.28 -21.50 11.21
N TYR A 31 21.63 -20.44 10.49
CA TYR A 31 21.94 -19.11 11.04
C TYR A 31 21.39 -18.02 10.16
N GLY A 32 21.15 -16.86 10.76
CA GLY A 32 20.85 -15.62 10.06
C GLY A 32 22.06 -14.69 10.03
N VAL A 33 22.20 -13.91 8.98
CA VAL A 33 23.21 -12.87 8.88
C VAL A 33 22.54 -11.50 8.73
N GLY A 34 22.94 -10.55 9.57
CA GLY A 34 22.54 -9.15 9.50
C GLY A 34 23.64 -8.30 8.85
N MET A 35 23.24 -7.37 7.96
CA MET A 35 24.09 -6.32 7.46
C MET A 35 23.67 -5.00 8.12
N PHE A 36 24.58 -4.37 8.85
CA PHE A 36 24.31 -3.22 9.68
C PHE A 36 25.11 -1.99 9.25
N PHE A 37 24.45 -0.85 9.25
CA PHE A 37 25.05 0.48 9.20
C PHE A 37 24.98 1.10 10.58
N PHE A 38 26.11 1.17 11.26
CA PHE A 38 26.25 1.76 12.58
C PHE A 38 26.85 3.17 12.52
N PRO A 39 26.66 3.99 13.57
CA PRO A 39 27.38 5.24 13.72
C PRO A 39 28.91 5.04 13.70
N GLN A 40 29.64 6.02 13.19
CA GLN A 40 31.10 5.99 13.17
C GLN A 40 31.71 6.09 14.58
N GLY A 41 31.03 6.78 15.51
CA GLY A 41 31.47 6.91 16.90
C GLY A 41 31.57 5.55 17.60
N GLU A 42 32.76 5.22 18.10
CA GLU A 42 33.05 3.90 18.69
C GLU A 42 32.13 3.56 19.88
N LEU A 43 31.89 4.51 20.80
CA LEU A 43 31.03 4.30 21.95
C LEU A 43 29.60 4.00 21.54
N GLN A 44 29.03 4.83 20.64
CA GLN A 44 27.67 4.66 20.13
C GLN A 44 27.51 3.34 19.39
N ARG A 45 28.49 2.97 18.57
CA ARG A 45 28.51 1.69 17.86
C ARG A 45 28.52 0.51 18.82
N ARG A 46 29.42 0.51 19.83
CA ARG A 46 29.49 -0.57 20.83
C ARG A 46 28.20 -0.72 21.62
N GLN A 47 27.56 0.41 21.97
CA GLN A 47 26.26 0.40 22.66
C GLN A 47 25.17 -0.23 21.79
N ALA A 48 25.09 0.13 20.50
CA ALA A 48 24.14 -0.44 19.55
C ALA A 48 24.38 -1.93 19.34
N MET A 49 25.64 -2.36 19.15
CA MET A 49 26.00 -3.77 19.03
C MET A 49 25.60 -4.56 20.27
N LYS A 50 25.89 -4.03 21.47
CA LYS A 50 25.49 -4.69 22.73
C LYS A 50 23.98 -4.77 22.90
N MET A 51 23.25 -3.73 22.49
CA MET A 51 21.78 -3.74 22.49
C MET A 51 21.22 -4.84 21.58
N PHE A 52 21.76 -4.99 20.37
CA PHE A 52 21.37 -6.06 19.46
C PHE A 52 21.61 -7.45 20.08
N GLU A 53 22.77 -7.71 20.67
CA GLU A 53 23.09 -8.97 21.35
C GLU A 53 22.06 -9.28 22.46
N VAL A 54 21.73 -8.29 23.29
CA VAL A 54 20.75 -8.45 24.37
C VAL A 54 19.36 -8.76 23.81
N ILE A 55 18.96 -8.10 22.71
CA ILE A 55 17.67 -8.37 22.06
C ILE A 55 17.65 -9.79 21.50
N VAL A 56 18.70 -10.23 20.79
CA VAL A 56 18.82 -11.61 20.27
C VAL A 56 18.64 -12.62 21.38
N GLN A 57 19.33 -12.44 22.53
CA GLN A 57 19.23 -13.34 23.69
C GLN A 57 17.82 -13.32 24.30
N LYS A 58 17.21 -12.14 24.46
CA LYS A 58 15.84 -12.01 25.00
C LYS A 58 14.80 -12.71 24.11
N GLU A 59 15.03 -12.73 22.80
CA GLU A 59 14.17 -13.44 21.84
C GLU A 59 14.45 -14.95 21.79
N GLY A 60 15.35 -15.45 22.64
CA GLY A 60 15.69 -16.87 22.73
C GLY A 60 16.52 -17.39 21.55
N LEU A 61 17.30 -16.51 20.91
CA LEU A 61 18.22 -16.87 19.85
C LEU A 61 19.67 -16.82 20.35
N GLY A 62 20.57 -17.53 19.69
CA GLY A 62 22.02 -17.50 19.97
C GLY A 62 22.70 -16.41 19.15
N PHE A 63 23.51 -15.58 19.79
CA PHE A 63 24.37 -14.65 19.07
C PHE A 63 25.74 -15.31 18.86
N LEU A 64 26.21 -15.42 17.60
CA LEU A 64 27.45 -16.12 17.24
C LEU A 64 28.66 -15.18 17.18
N GLY A 65 28.48 -13.94 16.75
CA GLY A 65 29.57 -12.99 16.69
C GLY A 65 29.36 -11.86 15.68
N TRP A 66 30.26 -10.87 15.76
CA TRP A 66 30.34 -9.73 14.85
C TRP A 66 31.51 -9.86 13.90
N ARG A 67 31.30 -9.42 12.66
CA ARG A 67 32.34 -9.27 11.64
C ARG A 67 32.31 -7.86 11.08
N GLU A 68 33.42 -7.14 11.14
CA GLU A 68 33.58 -5.91 10.38
C GLU A 68 33.68 -6.24 8.88
N VAL A 69 32.90 -5.55 8.05
CA VAL A 69 32.92 -5.81 6.60
C VAL A 69 34.14 -5.14 5.99
N PRO A 70 35.01 -5.90 5.30
CA PRO A 70 36.17 -5.32 4.61
C PRO A 70 35.71 -4.42 3.46
N VAL A 71 36.06 -3.14 3.55
CA VAL A 71 35.67 -2.13 2.57
C VAL A 71 36.84 -1.24 2.14
N ALA A 72 36.87 -0.90 0.84
CA ALA A 72 37.86 0.01 0.27
C ALA A 72 37.31 1.45 0.23
N ALA A 73 37.33 2.15 1.35
CA ALA A 73 36.78 3.50 1.48
C ALA A 73 37.47 4.56 0.58
N ASN A 74 38.67 4.26 0.07
CA ASN A 74 39.44 5.14 -0.83
C ASN A 74 38.80 5.29 -2.21
N VAL A 75 37.94 4.36 -2.64
CA VAL A 75 37.25 4.44 -3.95
C VAL A 75 36.05 5.40 -3.93
N LEU A 76 35.62 5.85 -2.73
CA LEU A 76 34.47 6.72 -2.57
C LEU A 76 34.80 8.18 -2.88
N GLY A 77 33.81 8.89 -3.47
CA GLY A 77 33.82 10.34 -3.54
C GLY A 77 33.70 11.00 -2.16
N SER A 78 34.12 12.26 -2.06
CA SER A 78 34.20 12.98 -0.76
C SER A 78 32.86 13.00 0.00
N LYS A 79 31.74 13.26 -0.66
CA LYS A 79 30.40 13.30 -0.04
C LYS A 79 29.99 11.94 0.53
N ALA A 80 30.15 10.87 -0.25
CA ALA A 80 29.80 9.51 0.19
C ALA A 80 30.67 9.06 1.37
N ARG A 81 31.97 9.42 1.34
CA ARG A 81 32.91 9.12 2.42
C ARG A 81 32.59 9.88 3.71
N ALA A 82 32.19 11.15 3.62
CA ALA A 82 31.88 11.99 4.78
C ALA A 82 30.69 11.46 5.59
N CYS A 83 29.72 10.80 4.94
CA CYS A 83 28.53 10.21 5.59
C CYS A 83 28.54 8.67 5.61
N MET A 84 29.69 8.03 5.36
CA MET A 84 29.82 6.58 5.37
C MET A 84 29.55 6.03 6.78
N PRO A 85 28.66 5.04 6.93
CA PRO A 85 28.46 4.36 8.22
C PRO A 85 29.61 3.38 8.51
N ALA A 86 29.72 2.93 9.75
CA ALA A 86 30.50 1.74 10.06
C ALA A 86 29.70 0.49 9.66
N ILE A 87 30.27 -0.35 8.80
CA ILE A 87 29.55 -1.47 8.18
C ILE A 87 29.98 -2.78 8.85
N TRP A 88 28.99 -3.47 9.44
CA TRP A 88 29.21 -4.69 10.21
C TRP A 88 28.21 -5.78 9.83
N GLN A 89 28.62 -7.04 10.03
CA GLN A 89 27.77 -8.22 9.95
C GLN A 89 27.63 -8.87 11.31
N GLY A 90 26.38 -9.19 11.70
CA GLY A 90 26.09 -9.95 12.92
C GLY A 90 25.47 -11.30 12.57
N PHE A 91 25.93 -12.35 13.25
CA PHE A 91 25.52 -13.73 12.98
C PHE A 91 24.67 -14.24 14.15
N VAL A 92 23.49 -14.77 13.83
CA VAL A 92 22.47 -15.23 14.80
C VAL A 92 22.15 -16.69 14.55
N GLN A 93 22.27 -17.52 15.57
CA GLN A 93 21.99 -18.95 15.50
C GLN A 93 20.50 -19.23 15.57
N LYS A 94 20.02 -20.14 14.74
CA LYS A 94 18.66 -20.66 14.78
C LYS A 94 18.46 -21.53 16.03
N PRO A 95 17.37 -21.35 16.81
CA PRO A 95 17.02 -22.25 17.90
C PRO A 95 16.68 -23.66 17.39
N ALA A 96 17.02 -24.69 18.14
CA ALA A 96 16.80 -26.09 17.75
C ALA A 96 15.32 -26.44 17.44
N GLY A 97 14.37 -25.81 18.11
CA GLY A 97 12.93 -26.06 17.91
C GLY A 97 12.26 -25.26 16.79
N VAL A 98 13.02 -24.42 16.05
CA VAL A 98 12.48 -23.57 14.99
C VAL A 98 12.86 -24.13 13.63
N ALA A 99 11.87 -24.27 12.73
CA ALA A 99 12.12 -24.71 11.36
C ALA A 99 12.96 -23.67 10.58
N PRO A 100 13.86 -24.09 9.67
CA PRO A 100 14.60 -23.19 8.80
C PRO A 100 13.65 -22.45 7.83
N GLY A 101 14.13 -21.37 7.20
CA GLY A 101 13.37 -20.56 6.26
C GLY A 101 12.44 -19.56 6.98
N LEU A 102 11.20 -19.44 6.52
CA LEU A 102 10.27 -18.38 6.97
C LEU A 102 10.05 -18.36 8.50
N ALA A 103 9.98 -19.52 9.14
CA ALA A 103 9.78 -19.60 10.60
C ALA A 103 10.94 -18.98 11.37
N PHE A 104 12.17 -19.22 10.93
CA PHE A 104 13.35 -18.60 11.53
C PHE A 104 13.48 -17.12 11.13
N ASP A 105 13.26 -16.78 9.87
CA ASP A 105 13.30 -15.38 9.41
C ASP A 105 12.26 -14.51 10.13
N ARG A 106 11.11 -15.06 10.51
CA ARG A 106 10.12 -14.37 11.35
C ARG A 106 10.68 -14.00 12.73
N ARG A 107 11.47 -14.87 13.35
CA ARG A 107 12.15 -14.56 14.62
C ARG A 107 13.20 -13.47 14.43
N LEU A 108 13.96 -13.53 13.33
CA LEU A 108 14.93 -12.49 12.97
C LEU A 108 14.24 -11.15 12.67
N TYR A 109 13.06 -11.18 12.04
CA TYR A 109 12.24 -10.00 11.80
C TYR A 109 11.84 -9.30 13.10
N VAL A 110 11.35 -10.04 14.10
CA VAL A 110 11.01 -9.49 15.42
C VAL A 110 12.25 -8.86 16.07
N VAL A 111 13.38 -9.56 16.09
CA VAL A 111 14.66 -9.02 16.60
C VAL A 111 15.02 -7.71 15.93
N ARG A 112 14.94 -7.64 14.61
CA ARG A 112 15.26 -6.43 13.85
C ARG A 112 14.31 -5.29 14.19
N ARG A 113 12.99 -5.53 14.22
CA ARG A 113 12.01 -4.47 14.52
C ARG A 113 12.21 -3.88 15.91
N VAL A 114 12.43 -4.73 16.91
CA VAL A 114 12.73 -4.29 18.28
C VAL A 114 14.04 -3.51 18.33
N PHE A 115 15.07 -3.95 17.60
CA PHE A 115 16.35 -3.26 17.54
C PHE A 115 16.24 -1.87 16.86
N GLU A 116 15.56 -1.77 15.71
CA GLU A 116 15.36 -0.52 14.98
C GLU A 116 14.64 0.54 15.86
N GLN A 117 13.66 0.13 16.65
CA GLN A 117 12.96 1.01 17.60
C GLN A 117 13.88 1.45 18.78
N SER A 118 14.82 0.60 19.17
CA SER A 118 15.71 0.85 20.31
C SER A 118 16.97 1.61 19.94
N SER A 119 17.38 1.60 18.67
CA SER A 119 18.62 2.20 18.17
C SER A 119 18.39 2.97 16.84
N PRO A 120 17.71 4.12 16.88
CA PRO A 120 17.31 4.87 15.68
C PRO A 120 18.51 5.42 14.88
N ALA A 121 19.70 5.52 15.47
CA ALA A 121 20.93 5.92 14.78
C ALA A 121 21.55 4.78 13.96
N SER A 122 21.05 3.56 14.08
CA SER A 122 21.51 2.39 13.34
C SER A 122 20.51 2.01 12.26
N TYR A 123 21.00 1.41 11.18
CA TYR A 123 20.14 0.90 10.10
C TYR A 123 20.50 -0.55 9.78
N VAL A 124 19.48 -1.40 9.63
CA VAL A 124 19.66 -2.80 9.27
C VAL A 124 19.28 -2.97 7.80
N CYS A 125 20.30 -3.16 6.94
CA CYS A 125 20.09 -3.35 5.50
C CYS A 125 19.30 -4.64 5.22
N SER A 126 19.67 -5.71 5.91
CA SER A 126 19.01 -7.02 5.90
C SER A 126 19.33 -7.78 7.17
N LEU A 127 18.44 -8.68 7.58
CA LEU A 127 18.67 -9.68 8.63
C LEU A 127 17.83 -10.91 8.27
N SER A 128 18.44 -11.92 7.68
CA SER A 128 17.75 -13.10 7.15
C SER A 128 18.65 -14.32 7.15
N SER A 129 18.06 -15.50 7.14
CA SER A 129 18.75 -16.78 6.93
C SER A 129 18.90 -17.14 5.45
N ARG A 130 18.23 -16.39 4.55
CA ARG A 130 18.13 -16.70 3.11
C ARG A 130 18.79 -15.67 2.22
N THR A 131 18.71 -14.37 2.57
CA THR A 131 19.18 -13.27 1.74
C THR A 131 20.10 -12.32 2.51
N ILE A 132 20.97 -11.62 1.75
CA ILE A 132 21.81 -10.54 2.26
C ILE A 132 21.86 -9.39 1.26
N VAL A 133 21.90 -8.15 1.76
CA VAL A 133 21.94 -6.93 0.95
C VAL A 133 23.25 -6.17 1.18
N TYR A 134 24.01 -5.95 0.10
CA TYR A 134 25.13 -5.04 0.04
C TYR A 134 24.73 -3.79 -0.73
N LYS A 135 24.80 -2.62 -0.13
CA LYS A 135 24.40 -1.36 -0.77
C LYS A 135 25.11 -0.14 -0.21
N GLY A 136 25.03 0.97 -0.93
CA GLY A 136 25.61 2.22 -0.47
C GLY A 136 25.63 3.33 -1.53
N MET A 137 26.33 4.41 -1.21
CA MET A 137 26.49 5.56 -2.09
C MET A 137 27.72 5.38 -3.00
N PHE A 138 27.51 4.70 -4.14
CA PHE A 138 28.57 4.38 -5.10
C PHE A 138 28.14 4.73 -6.52
N LEU A 139 29.13 4.74 -7.42
CA LEU A 139 28.93 4.50 -8.86
C LEU A 139 28.88 2.98 -9.12
N VAL A 140 28.22 2.58 -10.20
CA VAL A 140 28.03 1.15 -10.54
C VAL A 140 29.32 0.33 -10.47
N GLY A 141 30.40 0.82 -11.09
CA GLY A 141 31.70 0.14 -11.10
C GLY A 141 32.42 0.08 -9.73
N GLN A 142 31.93 0.82 -8.73
CA GLN A 142 32.57 0.87 -7.41
C GLN A 142 32.04 -0.19 -6.44
N LEU A 143 30.83 -0.73 -6.63
CA LEU A 143 30.21 -1.66 -5.69
C LEU A 143 31.13 -2.86 -5.36
N ARG A 144 31.61 -3.52 -6.41
CA ARG A 144 32.48 -4.70 -6.28
C ARG A 144 33.89 -4.35 -5.82
N THR A 145 34.36 -3.13 -6.08
CA THR A 145 35.67 -2.66 -5.61
C THR A 145 35.63 -2.22 -4.15
N PHE A 146 34.48 -1.71 -3.72
CA PHE A 146 34.27 -1.25 -2.35
C PHE A 146 34.08 -2.41 -1.37
N PHE A 147 33.24 -3.40 -1.71
CA PHE A 147 33.03 -4.60 -0.89
C PHE A 147 33.92 -5.74 -1.35
N ASP A 148 34.97 -6.05 -0.60
CA ASP A 148 35.89 -7.15 -0.91
C ASP A 148 35.18 -8.51 -0.94
N ASP A 149 34.16 -8.69 -0.11
CA ASP A 149 33.33 -9.90 -0.05
C ASP A 149 32.82 -10.32 -1.44
N LEU A 150 32.37 -9.36 -2.26
CA LEU A 150 31.78 -9.62 -3.58
C LEU A 150 32.80 -10.05 -4.65
N ARG A 151 34.09 -10.10 -4.31
CA ARG A 151 35.16 -10.59 -5.18
C ARG A 151 35.65 -11.99 -4.83
N ALA A 152 35.24 -12.48 -3.66
CA ALA A 152 35.67 -13.78 -3.18
C ALA A 152 35.16 -14.91 -4.09
N PRO A 153 36.03 -15.88 -4.50
CA PRO A 153 35.58 -17.00 -5.35
C PRO A 153 34.53 -17.88 -4.71
N GLU A 154 34.51 -17.94 -3.38
CA GLU A 154 33.52 -18.72 -2.60
C GLU A 154 32.19 -18.02 -2.43
N TYR A 155 32.07 -16.75 -2.89
CA TYR A 155 30.80 -16.01 -2.84
C TYR A 155 29.88 -16.48 -3.96
N GLU A 156 29.04 -17.46 -3.65
CA GLU A 156 28.11 -18.09 -4.58
C GLU A 156 26.66 -17.74 -4.23
N SER A 157 25.84 -17.48 -5.24
CA SER A 157 24.41 -17.24 -5.13
C SER A 157 23.70 -17.65 -6.40
N ALA A 158 22.55 -18.32 -6.29
CA ALA A 158 21.71 -18.67 -7.42
C ALA A 158 20.91 -17.49 -7.98
N LEU A 159 20.84 -16.40 -7.23
CA LEU A 159 20.13 -15.18 -7.65
C LEU A 159 20.89 -13.90 -7.31
N ALA A 160 20.60 -12.86 -8.08
CA ALA A 160 21.03 -11.50 -7.77
C ALA A 160 19.95 -10.49 -8.22
N ILE A 161 19.57 -9.58 -7.32
CA ILE A 161 18.79 -8.38 -7.68
C ILE A 161 19.72 -7.18 -7.53
N VAL A 162 19.89 -6.43 -8.61
CA VAL A 162 20.80 -5.29 -8.68
C VAL A 162 20.02 -4.02 -9.03
N HIS A 163 20.36 -2.92 -8.38
CA HIS A 163 19.83 -1.61 -8.71
C HIS A 163 20.94 -0.55 -8.58
N SER A 164 20.95 0.44 -9.48
CA SER A 164 22.07 1.38 -9.60
C SER A 164 21.70 2.85 -9.46
N ARG A 165 20.52 3.16 -8.89
CA ARG A 165 20.05 4.54 -8.80
C ARG A 165 19.17 4.79 -7.59
N PHE A 166 19.21 6.02 -7.05
CA PHE A 166 18.21 6.49 -6.08
C PHE A 166 16.88 6.83 -6.77
N SER A 167 15.78 6.81 -6.01
CA SER A 167 14.54 7.47 -6.42
C SER A 167 14.79 8.98 -6.60
N THR A 168 14.21 9.57 -7.65
CA THR A 168 14.39 10.98 -8.01
C THR A 168 13.87 11.95 -6.95
N ASN A 169 12.89 11.52 -6.15
CA ASN A 169 12.20 12.33 -5.15
C ASN A 169 12.71 12.11 -3.73
N THR A 170 13.85 11.45 -3.55
CA THR A 170 14.44 11.21 -2.23
C THR A 170 15.83 11.83 -2.10
N GLU A 171 16.11 12.36 -0.91
CA GLU A 171 17.46 12.80 -0.59
C GLU A 171 18.40 11.60 -0.52
N PRO A 172 19.54 11.62 -1.28
CA PRO A 172 20.48 10.51 -1.31
C PRO A 172 21.06 10.19 0.07
N SER A 173 21.04 8.90 0.45
CA SER A 173 21.70 8.43 1.66
C SER A 173 22.13 6.97 1.51
N TRP A 174 23.03 6.50 2.37
CA TRP A 174 23.46 5.10 2.41
C TRP A 174 22.29 4.14 2.59
N GLN A 175 21.33 4.51 3.43
CA GLN A 175 20.16 3.69 3.76
C GLN A 175 19.17 3.58 2.61
N ARG A 176 19.01 4.65 1.82
CA ARG A 176 18.02 4.75 0.72
C ARG A 176 18.50 4.12 -0.60
N ALA A 177 19.76 3.66 -0.68
CA ALA A 177 20.21 2.88 -1.82
C ALA A 177 19.39 1.58 -1.93
N HIS A 178 19.07 1.18 -3.17
CA HIS A 178 18.45 -0.11 -3.45
C HIS A 178 19.51 -1.21 -3.60
N PRO A 179 19.12 -2.50 -3.47
CA PRO A 179 17.81 -3.02 -3.08
C PRO A 179 17.43 -2.71 -1.62
N ASN A 180 16.14 -2.79 -1.34
CA ASN A 180 15.64 -2.93 0.01
C ASN A 180 15.79 -4.40 0.48
N ARG A 181 15.03 -4.86 1.49
CA ARG A 181 15.20 -6.22 2.05
C ARG A 181 14.67 -7.31 1.16
N LEU A 182 13.57 -7.03 0.44
CA LEU A 182 12.90 -7.97 -0.47
C LEU A 182 12.88 -7.47 -1.91
N ILE A 183 12.89 -6.13 -2.12
CA ILE A 183 12.60 -5.55 -3.41
C ILE A 183 13.68 -4.60 -3.94
N ALA A 184 13.75 -4.53 -5.28
CA ALA A 184 14.27 -3.39 -6.02
C ALA A 184 13.15 -2.81 -6.88
N HIS A 185 12.95 -1.50 -6.80
CA HIS A 185 11.84 -0.80 -7.44
C HIS A 185 12.38 0.32 -8.34
N ASN A 186 12.03 0.26 -9.63
CA ASN A 186 12.26 1.34 -10.59
C ASN A 186 10.93 2.02 -10.88
N GLY A 187 10.67 3.15 -10.23
CA GLY A 187 9.43 3.90 -10.38
C GLY A 187 9.10 4.76 -9.19
N GLU A 188 7.82 5.05 -9.02
CA GLU A 188 7.25 5.82 -7.91
C GLU A 188 5.88 5.29 -7.54
N ILE A 189 5.61 5.17 -6.25
CA ILE A 189 4.27 4.86 -5.73
C ILE A 189 3.55 6.18 -5.47
N ASN A 190 2.71 6.60 -6.40
CA ASN A 190 2.02 7.90 -6.35
C ASN A 190 1.00 7.98 -5.20
N THR A 191 0.42 6.85 -4.81
CA THR A 191 -0.59 6.74 -3.75
C THR A 191 0.01 6.53 -2.37
N ILE A 192 1.32 6.64 -2.20
CA ILE A 192 2.08 6.25 -1.01
C ILE A 192 1.52 6.80 0.30
N ARG A 193 1.11 8.08 0.34
CA ARG A 193 0.56 8.68 1.56
C ARG A 193 -0.73 8.00 2.01
N GLY A 194 -1.63 7.72 1.08
CA GLY A 194 -2.88 7.01 1.35
C GLY A 194 -2.62 5.57 1.81
N ASN A 195 -1.71 4.88 1.14
CA ASN A 195 -1.32 3.50 1.49
C ASN A 195 -0.75 3.40 2.91
N VAL A 196 0.18 4.31 3.26
CA VAL A 196 0.78 4.36 4.61
C VAL A 196 -0.27 4.66 5.68
N ASN A 197 -1.15 5.65 5.44
CA ASN A 197 -2.22 5.99 6.37
C ASN A 197 -3.17 4.82 6.63
N LYS A 198 -3.56 4.09 5.57
CA LYS A 198 -4.41 2.91 5.70
C LYS A 198 -3.68 1.75 6.34
N MET A 199 -2.39 1.55 6.05
CA MET A 199 -1.59 0.52 6.69
C MET A 199 -1.47 0.76 8.19
N LEU A 200 -1.20 2.00 8.61
CA LEU A 200 -1.20 2.42 10.01
C LEU A 200 -2.56 2.18 10.70
N ALA A 201 -3.65 2.50 10.01
CA ALA A 201 -4.99 2.30 10.57
C ALA A 201 -5.36 0.82 10.72
N ARG A 202 -4.88 -0.06 9.82
CA ARG A 202 -5.11 -1.52 9.91
C ARG A 202 -4.43 -2.17 11.09
N GLU A 203 -3.37 -1.58 11.63
CA GLU A 203 -2.63 -2.15 12.76
C GLU A 203 -3.51 -2.48 13.97
N GLU A 204 -4.63 -1.80 14.16
CA GLU A 204 -5.60 -2.08 15.23
C GLU A 204 -6.56 -3.26 14.94
N THR A 205 -6.70 -3.64 13.66
CA THR A 205 -7.67 -4.63 13.22
C THR A 205 -7.03 -5.91 12.69
N MET A 206 -5.72 -5.92 12.52
CA MET A 206 -4.97 -7.10 12.08
C MET A 206 -4.71 -8.04 13.25
N HIS A 207 -4.99 -9.31 13.03
CA HIS A 207 -4.73 -10.39 13.97
C HIS A 207 -3.90 -11.47 13.29
N THR A 208 -2.92 -12.00 13.97
CA THR A 208 -2.13 -13.12 13.46
C THR A 208 -1.47 -13.87 14.61
N GLU A 209 -1.51 -15.20 14.54
CA GLU A 209 -0.77 -16.10 15.44
C GLU A 209 0.71 -16.21 15.05
N ALA A 210 1.09 -15.66 13.88
CA ALA A 210 2.43 -15.80 13.34
C ALA A 210 3.53 -15.25 14.26
N PHE A 211 3.23 -14.25 15.08
CA PHE A 211 4.19 -13.62 16.00
C PHE A 211 3.97 -14.03 17.47
N GLY A 212 3.09 -14.99 17.74
CA GLY A 212 2.89 -15.51 19.10
C GLY A 212 2.54 -14.45 20.15
N GLY A 213 1.72 -13.45 19.82
CA GLY A 213 1.39 -12.32 20.69
C GLY A 213 2.34 -11.13 20.59
N ASP A 214 3.41 -11.22 19.82
CA ASP A 214 4.43 -10.18 19.65
C ASP A 214 4.08 -9.11 18.59
N LEU A 215 2.86 -9.13 18.04
CA LEU A 215 2.47 -8.20 16.97
C LEU A 215 2.74 -6.73 17.32
N ALA A 216 2.42 -6.32 18.55
CA ALA A 216 2.64 -4.94 19.00
C ALA A 216 4.13 -4.52 18.96
N ARG A 217 5.06 -5.46 19.04
CA ARG A 217 6.50 -5.20 19.05
C ARG A 217 7.07 -4.93 17.67
N VAL A 218 6.39 -5.36 16.62
CA VAL A 218 6.82 -5.13 15.23
C VAL A 218 6.15 -3.92 14.58
N LEU A 219 5.20 -3.29 15.28
CA LEU A 219 4.52 -2.08 14.82
C LEU A 219 5.35 -0.80 15.15
N PRO A 220 5.19 0.27 14.37
CA PRO A 220 4.39 0.37 13.16
C PRO A 220 4.97 -0.45 12.01
N VAL A 221 4.10 -0.95 11.12
CA VAL A 221 4.53 -1.77 9.96
C VAL A 221 5.47 -0.97 9.06
N VAL A 222 5.08 0.26 8.74
CA VAL A 222 5.78 1.12 7.78
C VAL A 222 6.60 2.17 8.49
N ASN A 223 7.86 2.32 8.09
CA ASN A 223 8.69 3.46 8.47
C ASN A 223 8.41 4.62 7.50
N SER A 224 7.67 5.64 7.97
CA SER A 224 7.26 6.80 7.19
C SER A 224 8.41 7.74 6.78
N GLU A 225 9.62 7.58 7.32
CA GLU A 225 10.81 8.34 6.94
C GLU A 225 11.58 7.69 5.78
N GLY A 226 11.18 6.49 5.37
CA GLY A 226 11.74 5.78 4.23
C GLY A 226 11.36 6.41 2.87
N SER A 227 11.94 5.89 1.79
CA SER A 227 11.43 6.15 0.44
C SER A 227 10.10 5.39 0.23
N ASP A 228 9.34 5.77 -0.80
CA ASP A 228 8.15 5.04 -1.23
C ASP A 228 8.40 3.54 -1.41
N SER A 229 9.52 3.21 -2.05
CA SER A 229 9.98 1.83 -2.24
C SER A 229 10.28 1.12 -0.91
N ALA A 230 10.90 1.81 0.05
CA ALA A 230 11.18 1.24 1.37
C ALA A 230 9.89 1.03 2.17
N MET A 231 8.90 1.91 2.02
CA MET A 231 7.59 1.77 2.64
C MET A 231 6.82 0.56 2.07
N LEU A 232 6.87 0.36 0.74
CA LEU A 232 6.31 -0.83 0.09
C LEU A 232 7.04 -2.10 0.55
N ASP A 233 8.37 -2.08 0.60
CA ASP A 233 9.19 -3.19 1.12
C ASP A 233 8.80 -3.58 2.55
N ASN A 234 8.56 -2.60 3.42
CA ASN A 234 8.10 -2.86 4.79
C ASN A 234 6.72 -3.55 4.82
N ALA A 235 5.79 -3.09 3.98
CA ALA A 235 4.46 -3.70 3.90
C ALA A 235 4.52 -5.13 3.37
N LEU A 236 5.27 -5.38 2.30
CA LEU A 236 5.46 -6.73 1.73
C LEU A 236 6.16 -7.67 2.71
N GLU A 237 7.21 -7.20 3.39
CA GLU A 237 7.92 -7.97 4.40
C GLU A 237 6.99 -8.34 5.56
N PHE A 238 6.19 -7.41 6.06
CA PHE A 238 5.23 -7.68 7.12
C PHE A 238 4.17 -8.71 6.70
N LEU A 239 3.59 -8.57 5.51
CA LEU A 239 2.61 -9.53 4.98
C LEU A 239 3.22 -10.92 4.84
N MET A 240 4.46 -11.02 4.32
CA MET A 240 5.18 -12.28 4.21
C MET A 240 5.47 -12.90 5.59
N MET A 241 5.94 -12.11 6.55
CA MET A 241 6.22 -12.58 7.90
C MET A 241 4.95 -12.98 8.66
N SER A 242 3.81 -12.41 8.29
CA SER A 242 2.49 -12.81 8.81
C SER A 242 1.96 -14.12 8.20
N GLY A 243 2.60 -14.63 7.13
CA GLY A 243 2.26 -15.92 6.52
C GLY A 243 1.76 -15.87 5.09
N MET A 244 1.62 -14.68 4.50
CA MET A 244 1.27 -14.52 3.09
C MET A 244 2.49 -14.84 2.20
N GLU A 245 2.35 -15.65 1.16
CA GLU A 245 3.44 -15.87 0.19
C GLU A 245 3.82 -14.53 -0.47
N LEU A 246 5.13 -14.27 -0.66
CA LEU A 246 5.60 -13.00 -1.24
C LEU A 246 4.99 -12.69 -2.62
N PRO A 247 4.86 -13.63 -3.57
CA PRO A 247 4.18 -13.34 -4.84
C PRO A 247 2.69 -13.00 -4.69
N LEU A 248 2.01 -13.56 -3.68
CA LEU A 248 0.63 -13.19 -3.34
C LEU A 248 0.57 -11.77 -2.77
N ALA A 249 1.45 -11.42 -1.84
CA ALA A 249 1.54 -10.07 -1.28
C ALA A 249 1.76 -9.02 -2.39
N VAL A 250 2.66 -9.30 -3.35
CA VAL A 250 2.86 -8.45 -4.54
C VAL A 250 1.60 -8.38 -5.41
N THR A 251 0.92 -9.51 -5.64
CA THR A 251 -0.32 -9.54 -6.45
C THR A 251 -1.44 -8.72 -5.84
N VAL A 252 -1.54 -8.70 -4.51
CA VAL A 252 -2.59 -7.97 -3.78
C VAL A 252 -2.27 -6.48 -3.69
N THR A 253 -1.00 -6.11 -3.54
CA THR A 253 -0.57 -4.71 -3.45
C THR A 253 -0.47 -4.02 -4.81
N LEU A 254 -0.05 -4.76 -5.85
CA LEU A 254 0.03 -4.29 -7.25
C LEU A 254 -0.90 -5.13 -8.16
N PRO A 255 -2.22 -4.99 -8.03
CA PRO A 255 -3.16 -5.77 -8.83
C PRO A 255 -3.10 -5.36 -10.31
N GLU A 256 -3.35 -6.34 -11.20
CA GLU A 256 -3.61 -6.03 -12.60
C GLU A 256 -4.97 -5.31 -12.78
N PRO A 257 -5.23 -4.68 -13.95
CA PRO A 257 -6.54 -4.14 -14.25
C PRO A 257 -7.57 -5.28 -14.35
N TRP A 258 -8.49 -5.37 -13.40
CA TRP A 258 -9.42 -6.51 -13.29
C TRP A 258 -10.90 -6.13 -13.39
N ALA A 259 -11.30 -4.94 -12.93
CA ALA A 259 -12.71 -4.59 -12.70
C ALA A 259 -13.54 -4.59 -13.98
N HIS A 260 -12.97 -4.19 -15.12
CA HIS A 260 -13.64 -4.12 -16.43
C HIS A 260 -12.92 -4.96 -17.48
N ASN A 261 -12.19 -5.99 -17.04
CA ASN A 261 -11.45 -6.86 -17.93
C ASN A 261 -12.19 -8.19 -18.14
N ASP A 262 -12.95 -8.28 -19.22
CA ASP A 262 -13.74 -9.46 -19.57
C ASP A 262 -12.88 -10.65 -20.05
N THR A 263 -11.57 -10.44 -20.28
CA THR A 263 -10.66 -11.52 -20.68
C THR A 263 -10.20 -12.36 -19.48
N LEU A 264 -10.34 -11.86 -18.25
CA LEU A 264 -10.01 -12.60 -17.04
C LEU A 264 -11.09 -13.63 -16.70
N SER A 265 -10.67 -14.78 -16.16
CA SER A 265 -11.59 -15.77 -15.61
C SER A 265 -12.44 -15.15 -14.47
N ARG A 266 -13.67 -15.67 -14.27
CA ARG A 266 -14.53 -15.23 -13.17
C ARG A 266 -13.81 -15.41 -11.84
N GLN A 267 -13.14 -16.55 -11.63
CA GLN A 267 -12.42 -16.89 -10.42
C GLN A 267 -11.32 -15.85 -10.10
N ARG A 268 -10.58 -15.40 -11.11
CA ARG A 268 -9.53 -14.39 -10.98
C ARG A 268 -10.11 -13.00 -10.67
N ARG A 269 -11.23 -12.62 -11.28
CA ARG A 269 -11.96 -11.39 -10.94
C ARG A 269 -12.50 -11.41 -9.50
N ASP A 270 -13.07 -12.52 -9.07
CA ASP A 270 -13.58 -12.72 -7.72
C ASP A 270 -12.45 -12.62 -6.67
N PHE A 271 -11.28 -13.20 -6.96
CA PHE A 271 -10.08 -13.04 -6.15
C PHE A 271 -9.70 -11.58 -5.95
N TYR A 272 -9.57 -10.81 -7.04
CA TYR A 272 -9.23 -9.38 -6.93
C TYR A 272 -10.32 -8.57 -6.24
N GLN A 273 -11.57 -8.85 -6.50
CA GLN A 273 -12.68 -8.18 -5.84
C GLN A 273 -12.68 -8.44 -4.33
N TYR A 274 -12.38 -9.65 -3.91
CA TYR A 274 -12.26 -10.00 -2.50
C TYR A 274 -11.16 -9.17 -1.81
N TYR A 275 -9.96 -9.15 -2.36
CA TYR A 275 -8.86 -8.38 -1.77
C TYR A 275 -9.07 -6.87 -1.86
N ALA A 276 -9.72 -6.36 -2.91
CA ALA A 276 -10.05 -4.95 -3.05
C ALA A 276 -11.02 -4.43 -1.95
N THR A 277 -11.73 -5.31 -1.23
CA THR A 277 -12.52 -4.92 -0.06
C THR A 277 -11.68 -4.58 1.16
N MET A 278 -10.40 -4.98 1.18
CA MET A 278 -9.50 -4.87 2.34
C MET A 278 -8.23 -4.07 2.03
N MET A 279 -7.71 -4.17 0.81
CA MET A 279 -6.45 -3.55 0.41
C MET A 279 -6.66 -2.65 -0.81
N GLU A 280 -6.26 -1.40 -0.67
CA GLU A 280 -6.13 -0.48 -1.80
C GLU A 280 -4.87 -0.79 -2.61
N PRO A 281 -4.87 -0.56 -3.94
CA PRO A 281 -3.67 -0.72 -4.75
C PRO A 281 -2.58 0.29 -4.32
N TRP A 282 -1.33 -0.16 -4.32
CA TRP A 282 -0.15 0.69 -4.24
C TRP A 282 0.21 1.08 -5.67
N ASP A 283 -0.25 2.23 -6.11
CA ASP A 283 -0.30 2.60 -7.51
C ASP A 283 0.72 3.67 -7.90
N GLY A 284 1.23 3.52 -9.10
CA GLY A 284 2.23 4.38 -9.71
C GLY A 284 3.03 3.62 -10.78
N PRO A 285 3.85 4.31 -11.58
CA PRO A 285 4.71 3.65 -12.56
C PRO A 285 5.76 2.80 -11.84
N ALA A 286 5.66 1.48 -11.93
CA ALA A 286 6.51 0.56 -11.20
C ALA A 286 7.01 -0.62 -12.04
N ALA A 287 8.33 -0.84 -12.02
CA ALA A 287 8.92 -2.14 -12.31
C ALA A 287 9.53 -2.67 -11.01
N LEU A 288 8.94 -3.71 -10.48
CA LEU A 288 9.28 -4.31 -9.20
C LEU A 288 10.01 -5.63 -9.43
N LEU A 289 11.21 -5.76 -8.86
CA LEU A 289 11.90 -7.04 -8.67
C LEU A 289 11.78 -7.42 -7.20
N PHE A 290 11.53 -8.68 -6.90
CA PHE A 290 11.38 -9.14 -5.53
C PHE A 290 11.93 -10.55 -5.32
N SER A 291 12.44 -10.81 -4.12
CA SER A 291 12.89 -12.13 -3.72
C SER A 291 12.88 -12.29 -2.20
N ASP A 292 12.56 -13.49 -1.75
CA ASP A 292 12.76 -13.93 -0.37
C ASP A 292 13.93 -14.92 -0.22
N GLY A 293 14.67 -15.16 -1.30
CA GLY A 293 15.79 -16.10 -1.37
C GLY A 293 15.43 -17.47 -1.95
N ASP A 294 14.16 -17.85 -1.94
CA ASP A 294 13.64 -19.11 -2.51
C ASP A 294 12.91 -18.86 -3.84
N VAL A 295 12.26 -17.71 -3.96
CA VAL A 295 11.65 -17.26 -5.21
C VAL A 295 12.28 -15.95 -5.69
N LEU A 296 12.29 -15.75 -6.98
CA LEU A 296 12.68 -14.49 -7.64
C LEU A 296 11.58 -14.08 -8.60
N GLY A 297 11.02 -12.90 -8.41
CA GLY A 297 9.92 -12.41 -9.22
C GLY A 297 10.16 -11.03 -9.80
N ALA A 298 9.43 -10.73 -10.88
CA ALA A 298 9.34 -9.43 -11.49
C ALA A 298 7.88 -9.11 -11.80
N ALA A 299 7.44 -7.89 -11.50
CA ALA A 299 6.08 -7.43 -11.79
C ALA A 299 6.09 -6.00 -12.33
N LEU A 300 5.17 -5.71 -13.24
CA LEU A 300 4.89 -4.35 -13.70
C LEU A 300 3.56 -3.86 -13.13
N ASP A 301 3.49 -2.55 -12.90
CA ASP A 301 2.24 -1.87 -12.60
C ASP A 301 1.20 -2.04 -13.72
N ARG A 302 -0.05 -1.73 -13.42
CA ARG A 302 -1.18 -1.87 -14.35
C ARG A 302 -1.02 -1.09 -15.67
N ASN A 303 -0.25 -0.02 -15.70
CA ASN A 303 0.03 0.77 -16.91
C ASN A 303 1.26 0.27 -17.68
N GLY A 304 2.20 -0.39 -16.99
CA GLY A 304 3.41 -0.95 -17.57
C GLY A 304 4.31 0.09 -18.25
N LEU A 305 4.45 1.27 -17.65
CA LEU A 305 5.24 2.37 -18.23
C LEU A 305 6.75 2.09 -18.22
N ARG A 306 7.22 1.27 -17.28
CA ARG A 306 8.63 0.90 -17.18
C ARG A 306 8.93 -0.30 -18.04
N PRO A 307 10.04 -0.32 -18.80
CA PRO A 307 10.44 -1.49 -19.56
C PRO A 307 10.96 -2.61 -18.65
N ALA A 308 10.65 -3.85 -19.01
CA ALA A 308 11.22 -5.04 -18.40
C ALA A 308 11.34 -6.13 -19.46
N ARG A 309 12.56 -6.53 -19.79
CA ARG A 309 12.88 -7.52 -20.81
C ARG A 309 13.63 -8.67 -20.18
N TYR A 310 13.37 -9.89 -20.65
CA TYR A 310 14.04 -11.06 -20.12
C TYR A 310 14.49 -12.01 -21.21
N CYS A 311 15.51 -12.81 -20.88
CA CYS A 311 15.91 -13.96 -21.67
C CYS A 311 16.21 -15.16 -20.76
N VAL A 312 16.02 -16.35 -21.31
CA VAL A 312 16.39 -17.63 -20.69
C VAL A 312 17.43 -18.29 -21.58
N THR A 313 18.51 -18.76 -21.00
CA THR A 313 19.62 -19.40 -21.70
C THR A 313 19.55 -20.92 -21.58
N ASP A 314 20.31 -21.62 -22.43
CA ASP A 314 20.40 -23.09 -22.49
C ASP A 314 21.04 -23.71 -21.23
N ASP A 315 21.79 -22.95 -20.45
CA ASP A 315 22.36 -23.34 -19.16
C ASP A 315 21.45 -22.99 -17.97
N GLY A 316 20.19 -22.64 -18.23
CA GLY A 316 19.18 -22.41 -17.22
C GLY A 316 19.25 -21.05 -16.52
N ARG A 317 19.96 -20.05 -17.06
CA ARG A 317 19.97 -18.69 -16.51
C ARG A 317 18.77 -17.88 -17.00
N LEU A 318 18.09 -17.21 -16.07
CA LEU A 318 17.10 -16.17 -16.35
C LEU A 318 17.77 -14.80 -16.10
N ILE A 319 17.79 -13.95 -17.11
CA ILE A 319 18.25 -12.56 -17.01
C ILE A 319 17.06 -11.65 -17.31
N LEU A 320 16.69 -10.78 -16.37
CA LEU A 320 15.65 -9.77 -16.55
C LEU A 320 16.22 -8.40 -16.19
N ALA A 321 16.01 -7.42 -17.06
CA ALA A 321 16.48 -6.05 -16.87
C ALA A 321 15.56 -5.03 -17.57
N SER A 322 15.67 -3.76 -17.18
CA SER A 322 15.03 -2.64 -17.89
C SER A 322 15.56 -2.49 -19.32
N GLU A 323 16.83 -2.82 -19.53
CA GLU A 323 17.54 -2.69 -20.81
C GLU A 323 17.99 -4.07 -21.33
N THR A 324 18.09 -4.21 -22.65
CA THR A 324 18.77 -5.35 -23.27
C THR A 324 20.27 -5.11 -23.30
N GLY A 325 21.08 -6.20 -23.27
CA GLY A 325 22.53 -6.11 -23.38
C GLY A 325 23.24 -5.76 -22.07
N VAL A 326 22.58 -5.89 -20.91
CA VAL A 326 23.22 -5.72 -19.59
C VAL A 326 24.29 -6.76 -19.29
N LEU A 327 24.21 -7.90 -19.96
CA LEU A 327 25.23 -8.95 -19.99
C LEU A 327 25.53 -9.31 -21.45
N GLU A 328 26.81 -9.54 -21.75
CA GLU A 328 27.22 -10.10 -23.03
C GLU A 328 26.85 -11.59 -23.05
N LEU A 329 25.90 -11.96 -23.90
CA LEU A 329 25.43 -13.32 -24.09
C LEU A 329 25.60 -13.74 -25.54
N ASP A 330 26.07 -14.97 -25.77
CA ASP A 330 26.00 -15.56 -27.10
C ASP A 330 24.51 -15.81 -27.46
N GLU A 331 24.04 -15.15 -28.50
CA GLU A 331 22.63 -15.25 -28.94
C GLU A 331 22.19 -16.69 -29.23
N ARG A 332 23.13 -17.56 -29.66
CA ARG A 332 22.87 -18.97 -29.90
C ARG A 332 22.49 -19.76 -28.64
N ARG A 333 22.85 -19.26 -27.48
CA ARG A 333 22.55 -19.85 -26.18
C ARG A 333 21.22 -19.39 -25.61
N ILE A 334 20.51 -18.46 -26.25
CA ILE A 334 19.26 -17.93 -25.77
C ILE A 334 18.10 -18.79 -26.30
N LEU A 335 17.41 -19.50 -25.39
CA LEU A 335 16.26 -20.33 -25.70
C LEU A 335 14.96 -19.53 -25.83
N ARG A 336 14.81 -18.48 -25.00
CA ARG A 336 13.60 -17.66 -24.92
C ARG A 336 13.96 -16.20 -24.68
N LYS A 337 13.34 -15.30 -25.43
CA LYS A 337 13.33 -13.85 -25.21
C LYS A 337 11.89 -13.39 -24.95
N GLY A 338 11.70 -12.43 -24.06
CA GLY A 338 10.39 -11.87 -23.78
C GLY A 338 10.44 -10.50 -23.12
N ARG A 339 9.28 -9.93 -22.97
CA ARG A 339 9.06 -8.71 -22.16
C ARG A 339 7.90 -8.92 -21.22
N LEU A 340 7.92 -8.27 -20.07
CA LEU A 340 6.74 -8.16 -19.24
C LEU A 340 5.76 -7.17 -19.86
N HIS A 341 4.50 -7.49 -19.80
CA HIS A 341 3.40 -6.64 -20.22
C HIS A 341 2.81 -5.89 -19.01
N PRO A 342 2.02 -4.81 -19.23
CA PRO A 342 1.33 -4.10 -18.19
C PRO A 342 0.55 -5.02 -17.24
N GLY A 343 0.72 -4.84 -15.94
CA GLY A 343 0.06 -5.63 -14.90
C GLY A 343 0.50 -7.09 -14.78
N LYS A 344 1.52 -7.53 -15.53
CA LYS A 344 1.96 -8.94 -15.57
C LYS A 344 3.16 -9.22 -14.68
N MET A 345 3.26 -10.48 -14.24
CA MET A 345 4.31 -11.02 -13.38
C MET A 345 5.06 -12.16 -14.06
N LEU A 346 6.33 -12.30 -13.73
CA LEU A 346 7.16 -13.48 -14.03
C LEU A 346 7.76 -13.96 -12.72
N LEU A 347 7.72 -15.27 -12.44
CA LEU A 347 8.21 -15.86 -11.19
C LEU A 347 9.11 -17.05 -11.48
N ALA A 348 10.32 -17.03 -10.92
CA ALA A 348 11.21 -18.18 -10.85
C ALA A 348 11.18 -18.78 -9.45
N ASP A 349 10.74 -20.03 -9.31
CA ASP A 349 10.83 -20.83 -8.10
C ASP A 349 12.17 -21.58 -8.11
N LEU A 350 13.13 -21.12 -7.33
CA LEU A 350 14.48 -21.68 -7.30
C LEU A 350 14.53 -23.03 -6.57
N THR A 351 13.55 -23.31 -5.70
CA THR A 351 13.48 -24.57 -4.98
C THR A 351 13.01 -25.72 -5.87
N LYS A 352 12.19 -25.40 -6.88
CA LYS A 352 11.67 -26.36 -7.85
C LYS A 352 12.38 -26.32 -9.19
N GLY A 353 13.15 -25.25 -9.46
CA GLY A 353 13.75 -25.00 -10.77
C GLY A 353 12.72 -24.67 -11.86
N GLU A 354 11.62 -24.02 -11.50
CA GLU A 354 10.49 -23.69 -12.38
C GLU A 354 10.43 -22.21 -12.71
N LEU A 355 10.05 -21.91 -13.95
CA LEU A 355 9.74 -20.54 -14.38
C LEU A 355 8.24 -20.47 -14.68
N LEU A 356 7.52 -19.71 -13.88
CA LEU A 356 6.06 -19.53 -13.95
C LEU A 356 5.73 -18.20 -14.60
N ASP A 357 4.81 -18.20 -15.53
CA ASP A 357 4.23 -16.98 -16.10
C ASP A 357 3.12 -16.39 -15.21
N ASP A 358 2.61 -15.23 -15.60
CA ASP A 358 1.58 -14.51 -14.87
C ASP A 358 0.32 -15.35 -14.62
N ASP A 359 -0.14 -16.06 -15.66
CA ASP A 359 -1.38 -16.80 -15.57
C ASP A 359 -1.23 -17.98 -14.61
N ALA A 360 -0.13 -18.72 -14.67
CA ALA A 360 0.15 -19.84 -13.75
C ALA A 360 0.21 -19.38 -12.28
N VAL A 361 0.83 -18.22 -12.02
CA VAL A 361 0.93 -17.66 -10.65
C VAL A 361 -0.44 -17.22 -10.15
N ARG A 362 -1.17 -16.42 -10.94
CA ARG A 362 -2.41 -15.78 -10.48
C ARG A 362 -3.59 -16.73 -10.42
N GLU A 363 -3.71 -17.67 -11.36
CA GLU A 363 -4.75 -18.71 -11.30
C GLU A 363 -4.54 -19.63 -10.08
N ARG A 364 -3.29 -19.95 -9.73
CA ARG A 364 -2.99 -20.68 -8.49
C ARG A 364 -3.57 -19.98 -7.26
N TYR A 365 -3.38 -18.66 -7.13
CA TYR A 365 -3.89 -17.89 -5.98
C TYR A 365 -5.40 -17.71 -6.05
N ALA A 366 -5.97 -17.50 -7.23
CA ALA A 366 -7.39 -17.38 -7.41
C ALA A 366 -8.15 -18.68 -7.06
N ALA A 367 -7.48 -19.83 -7.14
CA ALA A 367 -8.04 -21.15 -6.81
C ALA A 367 -7.90 -21.55 -5.34
N GLN A 368 -7.19 -20.77 -4.51
CA GLN A 368 -6.92 -21.15 -3.10
C GLN A 368 -8.17 -21.16 -2.22
N CYS A 369 -9.11 -20.24 -2.48
CA CYS A 369 -10.32 -20.09 -1.68
C CYS A 369 -11.54 -19.88 -2.60
N PRO A 370 -12.75 -20.15 -2.10
CA PRO A 370 -13.99 -19.95 -2.85
C PRO A 370 -14.43 -18.47 -2.80
N TYR A 371 -13.58 -17.57 -3.31
CA TYR A 371 -13.80 -16.11 -3.22
C TYR A 371 -15.15 -15.67 -3.81
N GLY A 372 -15.59 -16.28 -4.91
CA GLY A 372 -16.89 -16.00 -5.51
C GLY A 372 -18.07 -16.31 -4.60
N GLU A 373 -18.04 -17.45 -3.90
CA GLU A 373 -19.07 -17.81 -2.92
C GLU A 373 -19.06 -16.85 -1.72
N TRP A 374 -17.88 -16.47 -1.25
CA TRP A 374 -17.75 -15.51 -0.15
C TRP A 374 -18.31 -14.13 -0.51
N LEU A 375 -18.03 -13.66 -1.73
CA LEU A 375 -18.55 -12.40 -2.25
C LEU A 375 -20.07 -12.47 -2.44
N ASP A 376 -20.59 -13.54 -3.01
CA ASP A 376 -22.04 -13.71 -3.23
C ASP A 376 -22.83 -13.73 -1.91
N GLN A 377 -22.24 -14.24 -0.83
CA GLN A 377 -22.86 -14.33 0.49
C GLN A 377 -22.76 -13.04 1.31
N ASN A 378 -21.66 -12.30 1.18
CA ASN A 378 -21.31 -11.22 2.11
C ASN A 378 -21.25 -9.82 1.49
N LEU A 379 -20.88 -9.70 0.21
CA LEU A 379 -20.76 -8.40 -0.45
C LEU A 379 -22.13 -7.82 -0.78
N LEU A 380 -22.49 -6.73 -0.13
CA LEU A 380 -23.72 -5.99 -0.43
C LEU A 380 -23.45 -4.99 -1.55
N ARG A 381 -24.30 -4.96 -2.58
CA ARG A 381 -24.23 -3.94 -3.63
C ARG A 381 -25.33 -2.90 -3.42
N LEU A 382 -25.00 -1.61 -3.52
CA LEU A 382 -25.95 -0.53 -3.26
C LEU A 382 -27.21 -0.62 -4.16
N ARG A 383 -27.05 -1.05 -5.41
CA ARG A 383 -28.18 -1.26 -6.34
C ARG A 383 -29.18 -2.32 -5.84
N ASP A 384 -28.73 -3.30 -5.06
CA ASP A 384 -29.55 -4.41 -4.54
C ASP A 384 -30.17 -4.07 -3.16
N VAL A 385 -29.83 -2.91 -2.58
CA VAL A 385 -30.43 -2.43 -1.35
C VAL A 385 -31.85 -1.94 -1.63
N LYS A 386 -32.81 -2.44 -0.86
CA LYS A 386 -34.22 -2.06 -1.01
C LYS A 386 -34.41 -0.57 -0.82
N VAL A 387 -35.21 0.04 -1.69
CA VAL A 387 -35.65 1.43 -1.53
C VAL A 387 -36.52 1.50 -0.27
N PRO A 388 -36.22 2.36 0.69
CA PRO A 388 -37.04 2.54 1.88
C PRO A 388 -38.38 3.17 1.51
N ASN A 389 -39.43 2.85 2.27
CA ASN A 389 -40.74 3.48 2.09
C ASN A 389 -40.76 4.89 2.69
N GLN A 390 -39.89 5.74 2.21
CA GLN A 390 -39.74 7.14 2.60
C GLN A 390 -39.52 7.96 1.31
N LYS A 391 -40.12 9.14 1.27
CA LYS A 391 -39.87 10.07 0.18
C LYS A 391 -38.53 10.77 0.40
N VAL A 392 -37.77 10.93 -0.68
CA VAL A 392 -36.64 11.86 -0.69
C VAL A 392 -37.16 13.24 -0.35
N PRO A 393 -36.60 13.94 0.67
CA PRO A 393 -37.05 15.26 1.04
C PRO A 393 -36.87 16.24 -0.13
N ALA A 394 -37.95 16.74 -0.69
CA ALA A 394 -37.86 17.82 -1.68
C ALA A 394 -37.40 19.11 -0.98
N LEU A 395 -36.48 19.84 -1.57
CA LEU A 395 -36.05 21.13 -1.08
C LEU A 395 -36.91 22.22 -1.69
N PRO A 396 -37.70 22.97 -0.88
CA PRO A 396 -38.53 24.07 -1.42
C PRO A 396 -37.64 25.13 -2.12
N ARG A 397 -38.10 25.70 -3.24
CA ARG A 397 -37.36 26.71 -4.03
C ARG A 397 -36.80 27.87 -3.19
N ALA A 398 -37.62 28.41 -2.28
CA ALA A 398 -37.19 29.51 -1.41
C ALA A 398 -36.04 29.10 -0.48
N GLU A 399 -36.03 27.85 -0.02
CA GLU A 399 -34.97 27.30 0.80
C GLU A 399 -33.73 26.97 -0.05
N SER A 400 -33.92 26.38 -1.21
CA SER A 400 -32.85 26.14 -2.19
C SER A 400 -32.12 27.44 -2.56
N ALA A 401 -32.86 28.50 -2.92
CA ALA A 401 -32.29 29.81 -3.24
C ALA A 401 -31.53 30.44 -2.06
N ARG A 402 -31.98 30.21 -0.82
CA ARG A 402 -31.29 30.65 0.39
C ARG A 402 -29.97 29.87 0.59
N LEU A 403 -30.01 28.56 0.42
CA LEU A 403 -28.85 27.70 0.56
C LEU A 403 -27.83 27.95 -0.56
N GLN A 404 -28.27 28.14 -1.79
CA GLN A 404 -27.38 28.53 -2.92
C GLN A 404 -26.58 29.78 -2.56
N ARG A 405 -27.21 30.81 -2.00
CA ARG A 405 -26.51 32.01 -1.52
C ARG A 405 -25.59 31.72 -0.34
N ALA A 406 -26.02 30.89 0.62
CA ALA A 406 -25.21 30.54 1.78
C ALA A 406 -23.95 29.74 1.41
N PHE A 407 -24.03 28.86 0.41
CA PHE A 407 -22.91 28.08 -0.12
C PHE A 407 -22.19 28.74 -1.29
N GLY A 408 -22.55 29.99 -1.64
CA GLY A 408 -21.85 30.79 -2.62
C GLY A 408 -21.99 30.30 -4.06
N TYR A 409 -23.14 29.73 -4.44
CA TYR A 409 -23.41 29.39 -5.84
C TYR A 409 -23.53 30.70 -6.66
N THR A 410 -22.77 30.75 -7.75
CA THR A 410 -22.87 31.84 -8.73
C THR A 410 -23.76 31.45 -9.90
N TYR A 411 -24.20 32.44 -10.70
CA TYR A 411 -24.97 32.15 -11.90
C TYR A 411 -24.15 31.40 -12.95
N GLU A 412 -22.87 31.72 -13.03
CA GLU A 412 -21.91 31.01 -13.90
C GLU A 412 -21.77 29.53 -13.51
N GLU A 413 -21.59 29.22 -12.24
CA GLU A 413 -21.49 27.82 -11.78
C GLU A 413 -22.79 27.05 -12.03
N TYR A 414 -23.92 27.70 -11.82
CA TYR A 414 -25.22 27.09 -12.10
C TYR A 414 -25.40 26.73 -13.56
N ARG A 415 -25.03 27.63 -14.47
CA ARG A 415 -25.14 27.48 -15.93
C ARG A 415 -24.01 26.60 -16.50
N ASP A 416 -22.75 26.91 -16.17
CA ASP A 416 -21.59 26.37 -16.84
C ASP A 416 -21.07 25.08 -16.20
N SER A 417 -21.44 24.82 -14.93
CA SER A 417 -21.10 23.56 -14.24
C SER A 417 -22.32 22.65 -14.08
N VAL A 418 -23.30 23.03 -13.27
CA VAL A 418 -24.42 22.14 -12.92
C VAL A 418 -25.27 21.81 -14.15
N LEU A 419 -25.73 22.82 -14.91
CA LEU A 419 -26.53 22.61 -16.11
C LEU A 419 -25.74 21.85 -17.20
N ALA A 420 -24.47 22.22 -17.43
CA ALA A 420 -23.66 21.60 -18.45
C ALA A 420 -23.36 20.12 -18.15
N MET A 421 -23.09 19.78 -16.91
CA MET A 421 -22.89 18.39 -16.48
C MET A 421 -24.18 17.58 -16.56
N ALA A 422 -25.31 18.15 -16.15
CA ALA A 422 -26.62 17.50 -16.25
C ALA A 422 -27.08 17.26 -17.69
N LEU A 423 -26.65 18.11 -18.65
CA LEU A 423 -26.94 17.94 -20.07
C LEU A 423 -26.09 16.88 -20.75
N ASN A 424 -24.79 16.88 -20.49
CA ASN A 424 -23.80 16.18 -21.31
C ASN A 424 -22.94 15.17 -20.52
N GLY A 425 -23.07 15.11 -19.21
CA GLY A 425 -22.12 14.45 -18.34
C GLY A 425 -20.77 15.19 -18.23
N ALA A 426 -19.92 14.76 -17.34
CA ALA A 426 -18.54 15.24 -17.28
C ALA A 426 -17.77 14.75 -18.51
N ALA A 427 -16.97 15.65 -19.13
CA ALA A 427 -16.17 15.26 -20.29
C ALA A 427 -15.16 14.16 -19.91
N PRO A 428 -15.19 12.99 -20.57
CA PRO A 428 -14.30 11.89 -20.25
C PRO A 428 -12.87 12.24 -20.69
N ILE A 429 -11.93 12.26 -19.73
CA ILE A 429 -10.51 12.39 -20.01
C ILE A 429 -9.94 10.99 -20.27
N GLY A 430 -9.65 10.66 -21.53
CA GLY A 430 -9.06 9.35 -21.89
C GLY A 430 -9.99 8.16 -21.73
N ALA A 431 -11.27 8.32 -22.09
CA ALA A 431 -12.38 7.44 -21.82
C ALA A 431 -12.13 5.92 -21.96
N LEU A 432 -11.41 5.47 -23.00
CA LEU A 432 -11.21 4.05 -23.22
C LEU A 432 -10.19 3.46 -22.24
N ARG A 433 -9.08 4.14 -22.02
CA ARG A 433 -8.03 3.73 -21.09
C ARG A 433 -8.54 3.77 -19.65
N GLU A 434 -9.19 4.85 -19.26
CA GLU A 434 -9.74 5.02 -17.92
C GLU A 434 -10.78 3.94 -17.61
N LYS A 435 -11.65 3.63 -18.54
CA LYS A 435 -12.66 2.57 -18.39
C LYS A 435 -12.05 1.19 -18.16
N ILE A 436 -10.90 0.89 -18.79
CA ILE A 436 -10.25 -0.42 -18.68
C ILE A 436 -9.36 -0.51 -17.45
N VAL A 437 -8.62 0.56 -17.12
CA VAL A 437 -7.52 0.54 -16.16
C VAL A 437 -7.94 1.02 -14.78
N THR A 438 -8.90 1.95 -14.69
CA THR A 438 -9.36 2.53 -13.42
C THR A 438 -10.76 2.04 -13.04
N SER A 439 -11.07 2.12 -11.76
CA SER A 439 -12.39 1.87 -11.23
C SER A 439 -12.77 2.96 -10.25
N THR A 440 -14.01 3.47 -10.37
CA THR A 440 -14.60 4.41 -9.42
C THR A 440 -15.33 3.71 -8.27
N ALA A 441 -15.43 2.37 -8.31
CA ALA A 441 -16.08 1.61 -7.26
C ALA A 441 -15.38 1.75 -5.91
N VAL A 442 -16.17 1.96 -4.86
CA VAL A 442 -15.69 2.07 -3.49
C VAL A 442 -16.36 1.03 -2.60
N TYR A 443 -15.66 0.64 -1.54
CA TYR A 443 -16.16 -0.32 -0.55
C TYR A 443 -16.36 0.42 0.78
N VAL A 444 -17.58 0.37 1.31
CA VAL A 444 -18.01 1.13 2.50
C VAL A 444 -18.38 0.17 3.61
N GLY A 445 -17.87 0.41 4.80
CA GLY A 445 -18.06 -0.41 5.98
C GLY A 445 -16.75 -0.63 6.73
N LYS A 446 -16.71 -1.59 7.63
CA LYS A 446 -15.49 -2.02 8.32
C LYS A 446 -14.69 -2.93 7.39
N ASN A 447 -13.42 -2.62 7.17
CA ASN A 447 -12.52 -3.50 6.42
C ASN A 447 -12.30 -4.81 7.20
N GLY A 448 -12.20 -5.91 6.47
CA GLY A 448 -11.83 -7.21 7.01
C GLY A 448 -10.36 -7.28 7.45
N ASP A 449 -9.99 -8.41 8.07
CA ASP A 449 -8.60 -8.69 8.43
C ASP A 449 -7.82 -9.19 7.20
N LEU A 450 -6.81 -8.42 6.81
CA LEU A 450 -5.99 -8.73 5.64
C LEU A 450 -5.13 -9.99 5.82
N LEU A 451 -4.81 -10.33 7.08
CA LEU A 451 -3.91 -11.43 7.41
C LEU A 451 -4.61 -12.79 7.52
N GLU A 452 -5.94 -12.79 7.65
CA GLU A 452 -6.76 -13.99 7.72
C GLU A 452 -7.75 -14.07 6.55
N GLN A 453 -7.69 -15.15 5.80
CA GLN A 453 -8.63 -15.37 4.69
C GLN A 453 -9.92 -16.04 5.21
N ASN A 454 -11.03 -15.31 5.20
CA ASN A 454 -12.34 -15.80 5.57
C ASN A 454 -13.47 -15.09 4.81
N ALA A 455 -14.68 -15.67 4.86
CA ALA A 455 -15.84 -15.15 4.16
C ALA A 455 -16.34 -13.80 4.70
N GLU A 456 -16.11 -13.51 5.98
CA GLU A 456 -16.62 -12.29 6.62
C GLU A 456 -15.85 -11.03 6.23
N ASN A 457 -14.62 -11.19 5.76
CA ASN A 457 -13.74 -10.09 5.38
C ASN A 457 -14.32 -9.22 4.26
N CYS A 458 -15.15 -9.77 3.37
CA CYS A 458 -15.79 -9.03 2.29
C CYS A 458 -17.21 -8.54 2.61
N ARG A 459 -17.59 -8.49 3.90
CA ARG A 459 -18.90 -7.96 4.36
C ARG A 459 -18.89 -6.43 4.37
N VAL A 460 -18.91 -5.86 3.18
CA VAL A 460 -18.91 -4.42 2.93
C VAL A 460 -19.96 -4.05 1.89
N LEU A 461 -20.32 -2.77 1.82
CA LEU A 461 -21.21 -2.21 0.80
C LEU A 461 -20.35 -1.74 -0.38
N LYS A 462 -20.56 -2.35 -1.55
CA LYS A 462 -19.98 -1.87 -2.82
C LYS A 462 -20.88 -0.78 -3.41
N ILE A 463 -20.28 0.35 -3.72
CA ILE A 463 -20.87 1.48 -4.41
C ILE A 463 -20.11 1.60 -5.75
N ASP A 464 -20.83 1.58 -6.88
CA ASP A 464 -20.20 1.56 -8.20
C ASP A 464 -19.62 2.94 -8.60
N HIS A 465 -20.21 4.03 -8.07
CA HIS A 465 -19.77 5.42 -8.28
C HIS A 465 -19.74 6.18 -6.96
N PRO A 466 -18.71 7.00 -6.69
CA PRO A 466 -18.56 7.67 -5.40
C PRO A 466 -19.48 8.89 -5.22
N ILE A 467 -20.15 9.34 -6.28
CA ILE A 467 -21.17 10.38 -6.19
C ILE A 467 -22.53 9.70 -6.01
N LEU A 468 -23.25 10.08 -4.96
CA LEU A 468 -24.48 9.43 -4.54
C LEU A 468 -25.68 10.28 -4.89
N SER A 469 -26.65 9.71 -5.60
CA SER A 469 -27.99 10.30 -5.68
C SER A 469 -28.64 10.42 -4.30
N ASP A 470 -29.64 11.30 -4.16
CA ASP A 470 -30.38 11.42 -2.90
C ASP A 470 -31.07 10.11 -2.50
N LEU A 471 -31.51 9.33 -3.50
CA LEU A 471 -32.09 8.00 -3.28
C LEU A 471 -31.06 7.01 -2.74
N ASP A 472 -29.84 7.00 -3.27
CA ASP A 472 -28.79 6.11 -2.81
C ASP A 472 -28.33 6.45 -1.38
N LEU A 473 -28.22 7.73 -1.06
CA LEU A 473 -27.95 8.16 0.31
C LEU A 473 -29.07 7.74 1.26
N LEU A 474 -30.33 7.85 0.83
CA LEU A 474 -31.50 7.41 1.62
C LEU A 474 -31.46 5.91 1.88
N LYS A 475 -31.11 5.07 0.87
CA LYS A 475 -30.92 3.63 1.05
C LYS A 475 -29.85 3.34 2.11
N ILE A 476 -28.72 4.07 2.07
CA ILE A 476 -27.62 3.91 3.04
C ILE A 476 -28.09 4.32 4.43
N LYS A 477 -28.74 5.48 4.59
CA LYS A 477 -29.26 5.96 5.88
C LYS A 477 -30.29 5.00 6.52
N ALA A 478 -31.10 4.37 5.69
CA ALA A 478 -32.15 3.44 6.14
C ALA A 478 -31.66 1.99 6.27
N MET A 479 -30.38 1.73 6.02
CA MET A 479 -29.85 0.38 6.04
C MET A 479 -29.86 -0.22 7.44
N ASN A 480 -30.62 -1.31 7.59
CA ASN A 480 -30.70 -2.11 8.82
C ASN A 480 -30.31 -3.56 8.48
N ARG A 481 -29.02 -3.82 8.45
CA ARG A 481 -28.47 -5.16 8.15
C ARG A 481 -27.35 -5.49 9.13
N PRO A 482 -27.19 -6.79 9.52
CA PRO A 482 -26.06 -7.23 10.33
C PRO A 482 -24.73 -6.81 9.70
N GLY A 483 -23.85 -6.27 10.52
CA GLY A 483 -22.53 -5.79 10.08
C GLY A 483 -22.50 -4.33 9.58
N PHE A 484 -23.66 -3.65 9.50
CA PHE A 484 -23.73 -2.25 9.10
C PHE A 484 -24.42 -1.40 10.16
N ARG A 485 -23.75 -0.36 10.61
CA ARG A 485 -24.30 0.66 11.49
C ARG A 485 -23.97 2.05 10.98
N VAL A 486 -24.97 2.69 10.40
CA VAL A 486 -24.85 4.02 9.79
C VAL A 486 -25.22 5.08 10.82
N VAL A 487 -24.38 6.11 10.97
CA VAL A 487 -24.61 7.25 11.85
C VAL A 487 -24.38 8.55 11.07
N CYS A 488 -25.36 9.48 11.16
CA CYS A 488 -25.20 10.84 10.66
C CYS A 488 -24.64 11.73 11.76
N VAL A 489 -23.60 12.50 11.44
CA VAL A 489 -23.00 13.51 12.31
C VAL A 489 -23.09 14.87 11.63
N SER A 490 -23.68 15.84 12.33
CA SER A 490 -23.77 17.21 11.82
C SER A 490 -22.41 17.89 11.87
N ILE A 491 -22.06 18.59 10.79
CA ILE A 491 -20.90 19.48 10.73
C ILE A 491 -21.27 20.95 10.97
N LEU A 492 -22.47 21.20 11.46
CA LEU A 492 -22.94 22.53 11.81
C LEU A 492 -22.43 22.96 13.18
N HIS A 493 -22.16 24.24 13.33
CA HIS A 493 -21.86 24.88 14.60
C HIS A 493 -22.56 26.23 14.71
N TYR A 494 -22.76 26.72 15.94
CA TYR A 494 -23.33 28.03 16.15
C TYR A 494 -22.41 29.16 15.69
N LYS A 495 -22.99 30.20 15.11
CA LYS A 495 -22.27 31.44 14.82
C LYS A 495 -21.56 31.95 16.07
N GLY A 496 -20.31 32.39 15.93
CA GLY A 496 -19.49 32.84 17.04
C GLY A 496 -18.66 31.74 17.73
N THR A 497 -18.95 30.46 17.49
CA THR A 497 -18.07 29.37 17.95
C THR A 497 -16.77 29.39 17.14
N PRO A 498 -15.59 29.46 17.79
CA PRO A 498 -14.32 29.36 17.07
C PRO A 498 -14.24 28.04 16.29
N LEU A 499 -13.74 28.11 15.07
CA LEU A 499 -13.65 26.95 14.17
C LEU A 499 -12.89 25.77 14.79
N LYS A 500 -11.82 26.05 15.53
CA LYS A 500 -11.06 25.03 16.27
C LYS A 500 -11.94 24.28 17.25
N THR A 501 -12.75 24.98 18.04
CA THR A 501 -13.69 24.39 19.00
C THR A 501 -14.77 23.58 18.29
N ALA A 502 -15.28 24.07 17.14
CA ALA A 502 -16.23 23.33 16.33
C ALA A 502 -15.66 21.99 15.82
N LEU A 503 -14.40 21.97 15.39
CA LEU A 503 -13.70 20.74 14.99
C LEU A 503 -13.48 19.79 16.18
N GLU A 504 -13.10 20.31 17.35
CA GLU A 504 -12.94 19.49 18.56
C GLU A 504 -14.27 18.82 18.97
N HIS A 505 -15.40 19.54 18.90
CA HIS A 505 -16.72 18.96 19.11
C HIS A 505 -17.06 17.88 18.08
N LEU A 506 -16.73 18.13 16.80
CA LEU A 506 -16.93 17.15 15.73
C LEU A 506 -16.16 15.85 16.00
N PHE A 507 -14.90 15.93 16.45
CA PHE A 507 -14.12 14.74 16.82
C PHE A 507 -14.75 13.95 17.96
N VAL A 508 -15.31 14.62 18.97
CA VAL A 508 -16.00 13.97 20.08
C VAL A 508 -17.23 13.19 19.59
N GLU A 509 -18.04 13.78 18.71
CA GLU A 509 -19.21 13.09 18.14
C GLU A 509 -18.82 11.92 17.24
N VAL A 510 -17.76 12.04 16.45
CA VAL A 510 -17.18 10.95 15.63
C VAL A 510 -16.72 9.80 16.53
N ASP A 511 -15.96 10.09 17.58
CA ASP A 511 -15.48 9.07 18.53
C ASP A 511 -16.61 8.40 19.30
N LYS A 512 -17.68 9.14 19.61
CA LYS A 512 -18.89 8.60 20.23
C LYS A 512 -19.64 7.66 19.26
N ALA A 513 -19.78 8.05 17.99
CA ALA A 513 -20.36 7.20 16.96
C ALA A 513 -19.57 5.89 16.83
N TYR A 514 -18.24 5.96 16.75
CA TYR A 514 -17.36 4.79 16.69
C TYR A 514 -17.53 3.86 17.91
N ARG A 515 -17.46 4.41 19.13
CA ARG A 515 -17.67 3.63 20.37
C ARG A 515 -19.03 2.95 20.45
N ASN A 516 -20.04 3.54 19.81
CA ASN A 516 -21.37 2.96 19.68
C ASN A 516 -21.47 1.95 18.52
N GLY A 517 -20.36 1.57 17.89
CA GLY A 517 -20.28 0.54 16.85
C GLY A 517 -20.62 1.02 15.44
N ALA A 518 -20.62 2.33 15.16
CA ALA A 518 -20.76 2.82 13.79
C ALA A 518 -19.58 2.33 12.94
N ASN A 519 -19.87 1.93 11.70
CA ASN A 519 -18.88 1.62 10.69
C ASN A 519 -19.11 2.37 9.36
N VAL A 520 -20.21 3.12 9.28
CA VAL A 520 -20.46 4.10 8.22
C VAL A 520 -20.85 5.42 8.87
N LEU A 521 -20.08 6.46 8.61
CA LEU A 521 -20.28 7.80 9.12
C LEU A 521 -20.68 8.73 7.99
N ILE A 522 -21.81 9.42 8.13
CA ILE A 522 -22.26 10.45 7.19
C ILE A 522 -22.05 11.81 7.85
N LEU A 523 -21.13 12.61 7.37
CA LEU A 523 -21.01 14.02 7.73
C LEU A 523 -22.04 14.82 6.94
N SER A 524 -22.84 15.66 7.61
CA SER A 524 -23.93 16.38 6.94
C SER A 524 -23.96 17.85 7.35
N ASP A 525 -24.09 18.73 6.37
CA ASP A 525 -24.34 20.16 6.56
C ASP A 525 -25.82 20.56 6.41
N ARG A 526 -26.71 19.57 6.29
CA ARG A 526 -28.14 19.89 6.23
C ARG A 526 -28.61 20.61 7.50
N GLY A 527 -29.43 21.62 7.29
CA GLY A 527 -30.00 22.42 8.37
C GLY A 527 -29.23 23.71 8.69
N VAL A 528 -28.42 24.20 7.74
CA VAL A 528 -27.87 25.56 7.81
C VAL A 528 -29.00 26.58 7.95
N ASP A 529 -28.89 27.43 8.96
CA ASP A 529 -29.89 28.45 9.27
C ASP A 529 -29.24 29.77 9.73
N GLU A 530 -30.02 30.71 10.26
CA GLU A 530 -29.50 32.01 10.70
C GLU A 530 -28.55 31.92 11.89
N SER A 531 -28.65 30.89 12.70
CA SER A 531 -27.86 30.66 13.93
C SER A 531 -26.72 29.65 13.74
N ARG A 532 -26.85 28.72 12.79
CA ARG A 532 -25.94 27.62 12.57
C ARG A 532 -25.32 27.66 11.17
N VAL A 533 -24.00 27.57 11.12
CA VAL A 533 -23.22 27.55 9.90
C VAL A 533 -22.44 26.22 9.80
N ALA A 534 -22.12 25.80 8.58
CA ALA A 534 -21.35 24.60 8.34
C ALA A 534 -19.84 24.84 8.52
N ILE A 535 -19.13 23.87 9.07
CA ILE A 535 -17.70 23.75 8.86
C ILE A 535 -17.50 23.51 7.36
N PRO A 536 -16.56 24.19 6.67
CA PRO A 536 -16.30 23.94 5.25
C PRO A 536 -16.10 22.44 4.98
N SER A 537 -16.81 21.89 4.01
CA SER A 537 -16.93 20.43 3.82
C SER A 537 -15.58 19.74 3.63
N LEU A 538 -14.69 20.34 2.85
CA LEU A 538 -13.33 19.81 2.65
C LEU A 538 -12.52 19.80 3.95
N LEU A 539 -12.65 20.84 4.76
CA LEU A 539 -11.98 20.89 6.07
C LEU A 539 -12.53 19.83 7.03
N ALA A 540 -13.86 19.68 7.08
CA ALA A 540 -14.52 18.67 7.92
C ALA A 540 -14.08 17.25 7.53
N VAL A 541 -14.11 16.91 6.24
CA VAL A 541 -13.67 15.62 5.71
C VAL A 541 -12.22 15.37 6.06
N SER A 542 -11.33 16.32 5.70
CA SER A 542 -9.88 16.17 5.94
C SER A 542 -9.56 16.04 7.42
N ALA A 543 -10.14 16.88 8.26
CA ALA A 543 -9.87 16.87 9.71
C ALA A 543 -10.37 15.55 10.35
N VAL A 544 -11.58 15.08 10.03
CA VAL A 544 -12.10 13.81 10.51
C VAL A 544 -11.27 12.65 9.99
N HIS A 545 -10.92 12.61 8.70
CA HIS A 545 -10.08 11.56 8.14
C HIS A 545 -8.72 11.48 8.86
N GLN A 546 -8.04 12.61 9.06
CA GLN A 546 -6.76 12.64 9.76
C GLN A 546 -6.90 12.26 11.25
N HIS A 547 -8.01 12.64 11.90
CA HIS A 547 -8.32 12.18 13.25
C HIS A 547 -8.47 10.66 13.31
N LEU A 548 -9.21 10.06 12.36
CA LEU A 548 -9.38 8.61 12.26
C LEU A 548 -8.07 7.88 11.96
N VAL A 549 -7.21 8.44 11.12
CA VAL A 549 -5.87 7.88 10.86
C VAL A 549 -5.02 7.90 12.12
N LYS A 550 -4.91 9.06 12.79
CA LYS A 550 -4.12 9.21 14.03
C LYS A 550 -4.60 8.33 15.17
N THR A 551 -5.91 8.08 15.24
CA THR A 551 -6.53 7.20 16.25
C THR A 551 -6.70 5.77 15.76
N LYS A 552 -6.12 5.41 14.60
CA LYS A 552 -6.11 4.08 13.98
C LYS A 552 -7.52 3.49 13.73
N LYS A 553 -8.50 4.33 13.42
CA LYS A 553 -9.92 3.95 13.19
C LYS A 553 -10.34 4.03 11.72
N CYS A 554 -9.46 4.52 10.84
CA CYS A 554 -9.80 4.82 9.44
C CYS A 554 -10.29 3.61 8.63
N THR A 555 -9.83 2.40 8.98
CA THR A 555 -10.27 1.15 8.32
C THR A 555 -11.49 0.52 8.96
N ALA A 556 -11.86 0.96 10.16
CA ALA A 556 -13.06 0.50 10.84
C ALA A 556 -14.30 1.36 10.54
N LEU A 557 -14.13 2.58 10.00
CA LEU A 557 -15.18 3.59 9.83
C LEU A 557 -15.04 4.26 8.45
N SER A 558 -15.97 4.01 7.55
CA SER A 558 -16.05 4.68 6.25
C SER A 558 -16.75 6.04 6.34
N LEU A 559 -16.21 7.03 5.64
CA LEU A 559 -16.66 8.42 5.69
C LEU A 559 -17.42 8.81 4.41
N ILE A 560 -18.70 9.17 4.54
CA ILE A 560 -19.54 9.71 3.47
C ILE A 560 -19.84 11.18 3.80
N LEU A 561 -19.88 12.02 2.78
CA LEU A 561 -20.25 13.44 2.92
C LEU A 561 -21.61 13.69 2.27
N GLU A 562 -22.51 14.35 3.00
CA GLU A 562 -23.77 14.95 2.50
C GLU A 562 -23.63 16.46 2.62
N SER A 563 -23.46 17.17 1.49
CA SER A 563 -23.13 18.59 1.51
C SER A 563 -23.76 19.40 0.38
N GLY A 564 -24.09 20.64 0.68
CA GLY A 564 -24.50 21.64 -0.31
C GLY A 564 -23.34 22.32 -1.04
N GLU A 565 -22.08 22.16 -0.62
CA GLU A 565 -20.94 22.85 -1.23
C GLU A 565 -20.50 22.28 -2.59
N PRO A 566 -20.32 20.95 -2.76
CA PRO A 566 -19.75 20.38 -3.98
C PRO A 566 -20.74 20.49 -5.16
N ARG A 567 -20.25 20.95 -6.31
CA ARG A 567 -21.05 21.18 -7.52
C ARG A 567 -20.30 20.99 -8.84
N GLU A 568 -19.00 20.71 -8.81
CA GLU A 568 -18.19 20.47 -9.99
C GLU A 568 -17.15 19.38 -9.77
N VAL A 569 -16.62 18.81 -10.85
CA VAL A 569 -15.69 17.68 -10.84
C VAL A 569 -14.50 17.90 -9.89
N HIS A 570 -13.92 19.10 -9.87
CA HIS A 570 -12.78 19.41 -9.00
C HIS A 570 -13.12 19.32 -7.51
N HIS A 571 -14.32 19.75 -7.11
CA HIS A 571 -14.79 19.62 -5.73
C HIS A 571 -14.89 18.16 -5.32
N PHE A 572 -15.46 17.29 -6.17
CA PHE A 572 -15.57 15.86 -5.89
C PHE A 572 -14.20 15.19 -5.82
N ALA A 573 -13.35 15.42 -6.81
CA ALA A 573 -11.99 14.87 -6.83
C ALA A 573 -11.20 15.25 -5.58
N THR A 574 -11.33 16.51 -5.12
CA THR A 574 -10.65 16.99 -3.92
C THR A 574 -11.20 16.31 -2.66
N LEU A 575 -12.53 16.25 -2.50
CA LEU A 575 -13.17 15.60 -1.34
C LEU A 575 -12.81 14.12 -1.22
N LEU A 576 -12.81 13.38 -2.34
CA LEU A 576 -12.41 11.97 -2.38
C LEU A 576 -10.92 11.82 -2.06
N GLY A 577 -10.07 12.70 -2.62
CA GLY A 577 -8.63 12.72 -2.35
C GLY A 577 -8.28 13.01 -0.89
N TYR A 578 -9.15 13.73 -0.16
CA TYR A 578 -8.97 14.04 1.26
C TYR A 578 -9.67 13.07 2.22
N GLY A 579 -10.30 12.02 1.71
CA GLY A 579 -10.72 10.88 2.52
C GLY A 579 -12.21 10.58 2.58
N ALA A 580 -13.05 11.29 1.82
CA ALA A 580 -14.44 10.85 1.64
C ALA A 580 -14.48 9.57 0.78
N CYS A 581 -15.24 8.57 1.19
CA CYS A 581 -15.50 7.38 0.36
C CYS A 581 -16.54 7.68 -0.71
N ALA A 582 -17.55 8.51 -0.37
CA ALA A 582 -18.59 8.92 -1.28
C ALA A 582 -19.16 10.30 -0.87
N VAL A 583 -19.79 10.99 -1.83
CA VAL A 583 -20.32 12.35 -1.66
C VAL A 583 -21.74 12.41 -2.23
N ASN A 584 -22.68 12.99 -1.47
CA ASN A 584 -24.00 13.37 -1.97
C ASN A 584 -24.09 14.90 -2.06
N PRO A 585 -24.15 15.47 -3.29
CA PRO A 585 -24.25 16.90 -3.51
C PRO A 585 -25.71 17.37 -3.56
N TYR A 586 -26.42 17.25 -2.46
CA TYR A 586 -27.89 17.43 -2.41
C TYR A 586 -28.38 18.77 -2.97
N LEU A 587 -27.60 19.84 -2.83
CA LEU A 587 -28.00 21.15 -3.34
C LEU A 587 -27.82 21.26 -4.86
N ALA A 588 -26.78 20.64 -5.42
CA ALA A 588 -26.64 20.54 -6.88
C ALA A 588 -27.80 19.71 -7.48
N HIS A 589 -28.21 18.62 -6.82
CA HIS A 589 -29.39 17.84 -7.24
C HIS A 589 -30.68 18.66 -7.17
N ALA A 590 -30.84 19.52 -6.14
CA ALA A 590 -31.97 20.43 -6.06
C ALA A 590 -31.97 21.46 -7.21
N CYS A 591 -30.79 21.98 -7.58
CA CYS A 591 -30.65 22.84 -8.77
C CYS A 591 -31.04 22.13 -10.06
N ILE A 592 -30.67 20.86 -10.24
CA ILE A 592 -31.06 20.05 -11.41
C ILE A 592 -32.59 19.87 -11.44
N ALA A 593 -33.23 19.63 -10.29
CA ALA A 593 -34.69 19.55 -10.22
C ALA A 593 -35.36 20.85 -10.67
N GLU A 594 -34.86 22.01 -10.20
CA GLU A 594 -35.34 23.34 -10.61
C GLU A 594 -35.16 23.57 -12.12
N LEU A 595 -33.99 23.21 -12.69
CA LEU A 595 -33.71 23.33 -14.12
C LEU A 595 -34.65 22.48 -14.98
N THR A 596 -35.00 21.28 -14.49
CA THR A 596 -35.95 20.38 -15.16
C THR A 596 -37.37 20.96 -15.10
N GLU A 597 -37.80 21.45 -13.92
CA GLU A 597 -39.11 22.10 -13.75
C GLU A 597 -39.28 23.35 -14.61
N ASP A 598 -38.20 24.14 -14.77
CA ASP A 598 -38.18 25.37 -15.58
C ASP A 598 -38.08 25.08 -17.09
N GLY A 599 -37.99 23.80 -17.50
CA GLY A 599 -37.90 23.41 -18.89
C GLY A 599 -36.56 23.74 -19.55
N LEU A 600 -35.52 24.02 -18.76
CA LEU A 600 -34.15 24.28 -19.24
C LEU A 600 -33.34 23.01 -19.51
N LEU A 601 -33.85 21.86 -19.05
CA LEU A 601 -33.34 20.52 -19.34
C LEU A 601 -34.41 19.72 -20.08
N GLU A 602 -34.13 19.26 -21.30
CA GLU A 602 -35.01 18.36 -22.07
C GLU A 602 -34.85 16.88 -21.63
N LYS A 603 -34.59 16.66 -20.36
CA LYS A 603 -34.40 15.33 -19.73
C LYS A 603 -35.26 15.24 -18.50
N ASP A 604 -35.66 14.01 -18.14
CA ASP A 604 -36.23 13.82 -16.82
C ASP A 604 -35.16 13.97 -15.72
N TYR A 605 -35.61 14.27 -14.52
CA TYR A 605 -34.73 14.51 -13.37
C TYR A 605 -33.73 13.37 -13.11
N TYR A 606 -34.17 12.13 -13.20
CA TYR A 606 -33.29 10.98 -12.91
C TYR A 606 -32.19 10.81 -13.95
N ALA A 607 -32.53 10.97 -15.23
CA ALA A 607 -31.53 10.96 -16.29
C ALA A 607 -30.53 12.11 -16.18
N ALA A 608 -30.99 13.30 -15.82
CA ALA A 608 -30.15 14.46 -15.62
C ALA A 608 -29.18 14.31 -14.41
N VAL A 609 -29.66 13.75 -13.30
CA VAL A 609 -28.82 13.43 -12.14
C VAL A 609 -27.82 12.32 -12.47
N GLN A 610 -28.22 11.31 -13.22
CA GLN A 610 -27.32 10.22 -13.63
C GLN A 610 -26.18 10.72 -14.54
N ASP A 611 -26.46 11.69 -15.42
CA ASP A 611 -25.42 12.28 -16.27
C ASP A 611 -24.51 13.23 -15.47
N TYR A 612 -25.06 13.86 -14.42
CA TYR A 612 -24.30 14.73 -13.53
C TYR A 612 -23.37 13.93 -12.59
N ASP A 613 -23.85 12.82 -12.00
CA ASP A 613 -23.14 11.97 -11.04
C ASP A 613 -22.09 11.06 -11.72
#